data_cf1f862564caf3559ee714f4d44b6636
#
_entry.id   cf1f862564caf3559ee714f4d44b6636
#
_cell.length_a   1.000
_cell.length_b   1.000
_cell.length_c   1.000
_cell.angle_alpha   90.00
_cell.angle_beta   90.00
_cell.angle_gamma   90.00
#
_symmetry.space_group_name_H-M   'P 1'
#
loop_
_entity.id
_entity.type
_entity.pdbx_description
1 polymer ?
#
loop_
_entity_poly.entity_id
_entity_poly.type
_entity_poly.pdbx_seq_one_letter_code
_entity_poly.pdbx_strand_id
1 'polypeptide(L)' 'MSNPELEVYSVKEVAEILKTSRQQVRKMILAEELPAVKVGREWRMAAEHLQDFILNTIE' A
#
# COMPACT_ATOMS: atom_id res chain seq x y z
N MET A 1 6.81 20.13 6.73
CA MET A 1 6.43 19.13 7.72
C MET A 1 5.48 18.12 7.12
N SER A 2 5.78 16.85 7.26
CA SER A 2 4.92 15.84 6.67
C SER A 2 3.73 15.57 7.59
N ASN A 3 2.58 15.37 6.96
CA ASN A 3 1.36 14.99 7.63
C ASN A 3 1.17 13.50 7.37
N PRO A 4 1.16 12.65 8.41
CA PRO A 4 1.02 11.19 8.21
C PRO A 4 -0.18 10.80 7.36
N GLU A 5 -1.26 11.58 7.44
CA GLU A 5 -2.46 11.28 6.66
C GLU A 5 -2.27 11.54 5.18
N LEU A 6 -1.25 12.34 4.81
CA LEU A 6 -0.96 12.65 3.43
C LEU A 6 0.23 11.86 2.88
N GLU A 7 0.80 10.98 3.69
CA GLU A 7 1.90 10.16 3.22
C GLU A 7 1.42 9.12 2.23
N VAL A 8 2.29 8.85 1.26
CA VAL A 8 1.99 7.91 0.20
C VAL A 8 3.14 6.93 0.10
N TYR A 9 2.83 5.65 0.06
CA TYR A 9 3.84 4.60 -0.03
C TYR A 9 3.96 4.04 -1.44
N SER A 10 5.18 3.69 -1.82
CA SER A 10 5.43 2.96 -3.05
C SER A 10 5.20 1.48 -2.83
N VAL A 11 5.18 0.71 -3.92
CA VAL A 11 5.06 -0.75 -3.82
C VAL A 11 6.19 -1.33 -2.98
N LYS A 12 7.41 -0.80 -3.17
CA LYS A 12 8.56 -1.26 -2.39
C LYS A 12 8.35 -1.04 -0.91
N GLU A 13 7.86 0.13 -0.54
CA GLU A 13 7.62 0.45 0.86
C GLU A 13 6.52 -0.41 1.46
N VAL A 14 5.44 -0.61 0.70
CA VAL A 14 4.35 -1.47 1.16
C VAL A 14 4.84 -2.90 1.37
N ALA A 15 5.66 -3.38 0.44
CA ALA A 15 6.22 -4.73 0.55
C ALA A 15 7.07 -4.87 1.83
N GLU A 16 7.84 -3.85 2.15
CA GLU A 16 8.65 -3.86 3.37
C GLU A 16 7.80 -3.85 4.62
N ILE A 17 6.76 -3.02 4.62
CA ILE A 17 5.86 -2.92 5.77
C ILE A 17 5.11 -4.23 6.00
N LEU A 18 4.62 -4.83 4.93
CA LEU A 18 3.88 -6.09 5.01
C LEU A 18 4.78 -7.31 5.05
N LYS A 19 6.10 -7.10 4.94
CA LYS A 19 7.10 -8.17 4.98
C LYS A 19 6.86 -9.22 3.90
N THR A 20 6.63 -8.73 2.69
CA THR A 20 6.39 -9.60 1.54
C THR A 20 7.16 -9.07 0.33
N SER A 21 6.92 -9.62 -0.85
CA SER A 21 7.61 -9.19 -2.06
C SER A 21 6.80 -8.12 -2.80
N ARG A 22 7.51 -7.35 -3.64
CA ARG A 22 6.84 -6.36 -4.49
C ARG A 22 5.88 -7.04 -5.45
N GLN A 23 6.26 -8.22 -5.93
CA GLN A 23 5.40 -8.98 -6.83
C GLN A 23 4.08 -9.34 -6.15
N GLN A 24 4.16 -9.76 -4.88
CA GLN A 24 2.96 -10.09 -4.12
C GLN A 24 2.08 -8.86 -3.92
N VAL A 25 2.68 -7.73 -3.61
CA VAL A 25 1.94 -6.48 -3.43
C VAL A 25 1.20 -6.12 -4.72
N ARG A 26 1.87 -6.24 -5.88
CA ARG A 26 1.23 -5.94 -7.15
C ARG A 26 0.06 -6.87 -7.42
N LYS A 27 0.20 -8.15 -7.08
CA LYS A 27 -0.89 -9.10 -7.22
C LYS A 27 -2.09 -8.68 -6.39
N MET A 28 -1.85 -8.26 -5.16
CA MET A 28 -2.92 -7.83 -4.27
C MET A 28 -3.61 -6.57 -4.78
N ILE A 29 -2.85 -5.66 -5.37
CA ILE A 29 -3.42 -4.45 -5.96
C ILE A 29 -4.32 -4.81 -7.14
N LEU A 30 -3.83 -5.69 -8.02
CA LEU A 30 -4.60 -6.08 -9.20
C LEU A 30 -5.83 -6.90 -8.84
N ALA A 31 -5.78 -7.60 -7.72
CA ALA A 31 -6.92 -8.35 -7.21
C ALA A 31 -7.86 -7.46 -6.40
N GLU A 32 -7.56 -6.16 -6.31
CA GLU A 32 -8.34 -5.18 -5.58
C GLU A 32 -8.42 -5.48 -4.08
N GLU A 33 -7.40 -6.14 -3.56
CA GLU A 33 -7.30 -6.37 -2.13
C GLU A 33 -6.64 -5.20 -1.41
N LEU A 34 -5.83 -4.44 -2.15
CA LEU A 34 -5.18 -3.24 -1.62
C LEU A 34 -5.66 -2.02 -2.43
N PRO A 35 -6.16 -0.98 -1.76
CA PRO A 35 -6.60 0.23 -2.46
C PRO A 35 -5.39 1.08 -2.85
N ALA A 36 -5.01 1.03 -4.11
CA ALA A 36 -3.88 1.79 -4.62
C ALA A 36 -4.29 2.54 -5.87
N VAL A 37 -3.56 3.62 -6.16
CA VAL A 37 -3.78 4.40 -7.38
C VAL A 37 -2.50 4.39 -8.19
N LYS A 38 -2.64 4.47 -9.49
CA LYS A 38 -1.50 4.49 -10.39
C LYS A 38 -1.13 5.93 -10.70
N VAL A 39 0.12 6.28 -10.38
CA VAL A 39 0.64 7.62 -10.66
C VAL A 39 1.78 7.44 -11.66
N GLY A 40 1.53 7.84 -12.90
CA GLY A 40 2.48 7.55 -13.97
C GLY A 40 2.56 6.05 -14.19
N ARG A 41 3.73 5.50 -13.98
CA ARG A 41 3.97 4.06 -14.19
C ARG A 41 4.01 3.28 -12.89
N GLU A 42 3.77 3.95 -11.77
CA GLU A 42 3.96 3.31 -10.48
C GLU A 42 2.71 3.35 -9.64
N TRP A 43 2.52 2.28 -8.89
CA TRP A 43 1.42 2.22 -7.94
C TRP A 43 1.80 2.97 -6.67
N ARG A 44 0.83 3.68 -6.12
CA ARG A 44 1.01 4.41 -4.86
C ARG A 44 -0.17 4.10 -3.95
N MET A 45 0.08 4.04 -2.66
CA MET A 45 -0.96 3.73 -1.70
C MET A 45 -0.89 4.71 -0.54
N ALA A 46 -2.02 5.32 -0.19
CA ALA A 46 -2.05 6.24 0.94
C ALA A 46 -1.76 5.48 2.23
N ALA A 47 -0.96 6.07 3.09
CA ALA A 47 -0.60 5.46 4.37
C ALA A 47 -1.84 5.11 5.19
N GLU A 48 -2.82 5.98 5.15
CA GLU A 48 -4.07 5.76 5.87
C GLU A 48 -4.79 4.50 5.40
N HIS A 49 -4.80 4.28 4.10
CA HIS A 49 -5.44 3.10 3.53
C HIS A 49 -4.69 1.82 3.88
N LEU A 50 -3.37 1.90 3.89
CA LEU A 50 -2.57 0.73 4.28
C LEU A 50 -2.81 0.39 5.74
N GLN A 51 -2.92 1.41 6.58
CA GLN A 51 -3.20 1.22 8.00
C GLN A 51 -4.54 0.53 8.19
N ASP A 52 -5.56 0.98 7.46
CA ASP A 52 -6.89 0.38 7.52
C ASP A 52 -6.85 -1.09 7.10
N PHE A 53 -6.11 -1.38 6.03
CA PHE A 53 -5.97 -2.75 5.54
C PHE A 53 -5.36 -3.65 6.62
N ILE A 54 -4.30 -3.18 7.26
CA ILE A 54 -3.62 -3.95 8.29
C ILE A 54 -4.55 -4.20 9.48
N LEU A 55 -5.23 -3.16 9.93
CA LEU A 55 -6.12 -3.29 11.08
C LEU A 55 -7.27 -4.25 10.81
N ASN A 56 -7.80 -4.23 9.60
CA ASN A 56 -8.90 -5.12 9.23
C ASN A 56 -8.44 -6.57 9.03
N THR A 57 -7.18 -6.76 8.70
CA THR A 57 -6.65 -8.10 8.42
C THR A 57 -6.27 -8.84 9.70
N ILE A 58 -5.86 -8.09 10.73
CA ILE A 58 -5.40 -8.67 11.98
C ILE A 58 -6.53 -9.33 12.75
N GLU A 59 -7.74 -8.88 12.53
CA GLU A 59 -8.88 -9.52 13.16
C GLU A 59 -9.17 -10.87 12.52
#